data_bc9e86a96510c83d247f1e83f15fce30
#
_entry.id   bc9e86a96510c83d247f1e83f15fce30
#
_cell.length_a   1.000
_cell.length_b   1.000
_cell.length_c   1.000
_cell.angle_alpha   90.00
_cell.angle_beta   90.00
_cell.angle_gamma   90.00
#
_symmetry.space_group_name_H-M   'P 1'
#
loop_
_entity.id
_entity.type
_entity.pdbx_description
1 polymer ?
#
loop_
_entity_poly.entity_id
_entity_poly.type
_entity_poly.pdbx_seq_one_letter_code
_entity_poly.pdbx_strand_id
1 'polypeptide(L)'
;MNILIAVPSMDSVPAVFAQSLSMLKKVGNCAVAFQVGSLVYESRNDLAKYAVQSEADYVLWLDSDMMFEPELLEKMMATLQEKDLDILSGIYYRRRHPFSPVLMKKLSISENNFCEYENYNAYPEDEIFEVEGIGFGCVLMKSDVLMDIKAAYDDWFSPIGRVGEDLSFCWRARQTGHKIFADPSIQLGHCGQQIITKEFYEAFMKQKKENSK
;
A
#
# COMPACT_ATOMS: atom_id res chain seq x y z
N MET A 1 -0.46 14.74 -17.54
CA MET A 1 -0.46 13.63 -16.58
C MET A 1 -0.67 14.21 -15.20
N ASN A 2 -1.80 13.92 -14.61
CA ASN A 2 -2.23 14.37 -13.28
C ASN A 2 -2.11 13.20 -12.31
N ILE A 3 -1.45 13.39 -11.18
CA ILE A 3 -1.26 12.35 -10.17
C ILE A 3 -1.82 12.84 -8.84
N LEU A 4 -2.71 12.07 -8.24
CA LEU A 4 -3.15 12.30 -6.88
C LEU A 4 -2.31 11.45 -5.92
N ILE A 5 -1.68 12.08 -4.94
CA ILE A 5 -1.07 11.42 -3.78
C ILE A 5 -2.14 11.40 -2.69
N ALA A 6 -2.71 10.23 -2.46
CA ALA A 6 -3.84 10.01 -1.57
C ALA A 6 -3.36 9.47 -0.21
N VAL A 7 -3.59 10.24 0.86
CA VAL A 7 -3.10 9.94 2.20
C VAL A 7 -4.27 9.83 3.19
N PRO A 8 -4.77 8.63 3.46
CA PRO A 8 -5.68 8.44 4.58
C PRO A 8 -4.92 8.63 5.89
N SER A 9 -5.45 9.43 6.80
CA SER A 9 -4.81 9.71 8.09
C SER A 9 -5.84 9.85 9.21
N MET A 10 -5.40 9.73 10.44
CA MET A 10 -6.23 10.12 11.57
C MET A 10 -6.16 11.64 11.75
N ASP A 11 -5.50 12.13 12.78
CA ASP A 11 -5.42 13.55 13.14
C ASP A 11 -3.99 14.11 13.04
N SER A 12 -3.00 13.22 12.94
CA SER A 12 -1.58 13.58 12.88
C SER A 12 -0.79 12.55 12.08
N VAL A 13 0.40 12.93 11.65
CA VAL A 13 1.32 12.06 10.95
C VAL A 13 2.69 12.04 11.66
N PRO A 14 3.42 10.92 11.64
CA PRO A 14 4.79 10.87 12.14
C PRO A 14 5.70 11.84 11.38
N ALA A 15 6.66 12.46 12.09
CA ALA A 15 7.60 13.39 11.50
C ALA A 15 8.42 12.77 10.34
N VAL A 16 8.71 11.47 10.41
CA VAL A 16 9.42 10.74 9.35
C VAL A 16 8.57 10.64 8.07
N PHE A 17 7.26 10.46 8.18
CA PHE A 17 6.36 10.49 7.03
C PHE A 17 6.30 11.90 6.42
N ALA A 18 6.13 12.92 7.26
CA ALA A 18 6.11 14.31 6.80
C ALA A 18 7.42 14.68 6.08
N GLN A 19 8.57 14.23 6.58
CA GLN A 19 9.86 14.41 5.94
C GLN A 19 9.92 13.68 4.59
N SER A 20 9.57 12.39 4.52
CA SER A 20 9.54 11.62 3.26
C SER A 20 8.64 12.29 2.23
N LEU A 21 7.43 12.71 2.62
CA LEU A 21 6.49 13.38 1.72
C LEU A 21 7.01 14.74 1.24
N SER A 22 7.69 15.50 2.10
CA SER A 22 8.27 16.80 1.74
C SER A 22 9.43 16.69 0.75
N MET A 23 10.18 15.59 0.80
CA MET A 23 11.32 15.31 -0.06
C MET A 23 10.94 14.56 -1.34
N LEU A 24 9.71 14.07 -1.45
CA LEU A 24 9.25 13.27 -2.58
C LEU A 24 9.40 14.05 -3.90
N LYS A 25 10.14 13.49 -4.83
CA LYS A 25 10.27 14.01 -6.19
C LYS A 25 8.98 13.77 -6.96
N LYS A 26 8.35 14.86 -7.37
CA LYS A 26 7.06 14.84 -8.07
C LYS A 26 7.28 14.65 -9.56
N VAL A 27 6.44 13.84 -10.19
CA VAL A 27 6.40 13.60 -11.63
C VAL A 27 5.06 14.14 -12.16
N GLY A 28 5.11 14.92 -13.24
CA GLY A 28 3.91 15.53 -13.79
C GLY A 28 3.26 16.56 -12.85
N ASN A 29 1.95 16.69 -12.93
CA ASN A 29 1.16 17.57 -12.06
C ASN A 29 0.64 16.76 -10.86
N CYS A 30 1.30 16.92 -9.70
CA CYS A 30 0.97 16.19 -8.49
C CYS A 30 0.19 17.05 -7.49
N ALA A 31 -0.96 16.55 -7.06
CA ALA A 31 -1.70 17.05 -5.90
C ALA A 31 -1.56 16.07 -4.73
N VAL A 32 -1.51 16.57 -3.50
CA VAL A 32 -1.54 15.77 -2.27
C VAL A 32 -2.88 16.01 -1.59
N ALA A 33 -3.61 14.95 -1.30
CA ALA A 33 -4.86 15.01 -0.55
C ALA A 33 -4.77 14.16 0.70
N PHE A 34 -5.02 14.77 1.85
CA PHE A 34 -5.23 14.10 3.12
C PHE A 34 -6.72 13.95 3.38
N GLN A 35 -7.14 12.74 3.72
CA GLN A 35 -8.49 12.50 4.24
C GLN A 35 -8.37 12.09 5.70
N VAL A 36 -8.87 12.95 6.58
CA VAL A 36 -8.83 12.73 8.03
C VAL A 36 -10.10 12.01 8.47
N GLY A 37 -9.96 10.85 9.10
CA GLY A 37 -11.09 10.07 9.58
C GLY A 37 -10.67 8.86 10.41
N SER A 38 -11.57 8.38 11.25
CA SER A 38 -11.32 7.23 12.14
C SER A 38 -11.52 5.87 11.45
N LEU A 39 -12.32 5.83 10.38
CA LEU A 39 -12.58 4.63 9.60
C LEU A 39 -11.80 4.69 8.29
N VAL A 40 -10.71 3.91 8.22
CA VAL A 40 -9.76 3.97 7.10
C VAL A 40 -10.44 3.68 5.75
N TYR A 41 -11.39 2.74 5.68
CA TYR A 41 -12.09 2.43 4.43
C TYR A 41 -12.96 3.60 3.93
N GLU A 42 -13.59 4.38 4.83
CA GLU A 42 -14.32 5.59 4.44
C GLU A 42 -13.38 6.65 3.91
N SER A 43 -12.26 6.90 4.61
CA SER A 43 -11.23 7.83 4.14
C SER A 43 -10.69 7.44 2.76
N ARG A 44 -10.47 6.14 2.51
CA ARG A 44 -10.03 5.65 1.19
C ARG A 44 -11.13 5.79 0.12
N ASN A 45 -12.40 5.54 0.46
CA ASN A 45 -13.52 5.76 -0.45
C ASN A 45 -13.68 7.24 -0.83
N ASP A 46 -13.54 8.15 0.13
CA ASP A 46 -13.57 9.60 -0.13
C ASP A 46 -12.42 10.04 -1.04
N LEU A 47 -11.21 9.53 -0.80
CA LEU A 47 -10.05 9.80 -1.64
C LEU A 47 -10.19 9.21 -3.05
N ALA A 48 -10.74 7.99 -3.18
CA ALA A 48 -11.02 7.38 -4.47
C ALA A 48 -12.05 8.21 -5.27
N LYS A 49 -13.11 8.65 -4.61
CA LYS A 49 -14.11 9.56 -5.20
C LYS A 49 -13.46 10.87 -5.65
N TYR A 50 -12.60 11.45 -4.82
CA TYR A 50 -11.88 12.67 -5.16
C TYR A 50 -10.93 12.47 -6.35
N ALA A 51 -10.22 11.33 -6.42
CA ALA A 51 -9.35 10.99 -7.54
C ALA A 51 -10.11 10.96 -8.87
N VAL A 52 -11.27 10.29 -8.90
CA VAL A 52 -12.14 10.23 -10.08
C VAL A 52 -12.70 11.60 -10.44
N GLN A 53 -13.17 12.39 -9.46
CA GLN A 53 -13.74 13.72 -9.69
C GLN A 53 -12.73 14.76 -10.15
N SER A 54 -11.46 14.64 -9.74
CA SER A 54 -10.37 15.52 -10.13
C SER A 54 -9.68 15.12 -11.44
N GLU A 55 -10.20 14.10 -12.12
CA GLU A 55 -9.65 13.56 -13.38
C GLU A 55 -8.15 13.25 -13.26
N ALA A 56 -7.74 12.65 -12.12
CA ALA A 56 -6.39 12.14 -11.96
C ALA A 56 -6.14 11.00 -12.93
N ASP A 57 -4.99 10.99 -13.62
CA ASP A 57 -4.58 9.87 -14.47
C ASP A 57 -4.09 8.68 -13.62
N TYR A 58 -3.43 8.99 -12.49
CA TYR A 58 -2.87 8.00 -11.56
C TYR A 58 -3.12 8.41 -10.11
N VAL A 59 -3.19 7.41 -9.24
CA VAL A 59 -3.30 7.60 -7.78
C VAL A 59 -2.15 6.87 -7.09
N LEU A 60 -1.34 7.61 -6.33
CA LEU A 60 -0.37 7.07 -5.39
C LEU A 60 -1.01 7.06 -3.99
N TRP A 61 -1.32 5.89 -3.48
CA TRP A 61 -1.77 5.67 -2.11
C TRP A 61 -0.57 5.56 -1.20
N LEU A 62 -0.57 6.33 -0.12
CA LEU A 62 0.45 6.28 0.92
C LEU A 62 -0.23 6.30 2.30
N ASP A 63 -0.05 5.26 3.09
CA ASP A 63 -0.45 5.33 4.50
C ASP A 63 0.42 6.34 5.24
N SER A 64 -0.21 7.06 6.15
CA SER A 64 0.41 8.20 6.86
C SER A 64 1.54 7.84 7.83
N ASP A 65 1.92 6.58 7.90
CA ASP A 65 3.00 6.04 8.75
C ASP A 65 4.11 5.32 7.95
N MET A 66 4.17 5.60 6.65
CA MET A 66 5.23 5.06 5.79
C MET A 66 6.45 5.98 5.74
N MET A 67 7.63 5.39 5.63
CA MET A 67 8.90 6.07 5.37
C MET A 67 9.42 5.60 4.01
N PHE A 68 9.81 6.52 3.15
CA PHE A 68 10.21 6.22 1.78
C PHE A 68 11.24 7.21 1.25
N GLU A 69 11.95 6.77 0.22
CA GLU A 69 12.97 7.56 -0.46
C GLU A 69 12.38 8.63 -1.38
N PRO A 70 13.10 9.72 -1.64
CA PRO A 70 12.63 10.81 -2.51
C PRO A 70 12.24 10.36 -3.93
N GLU A 71 12.88 9.33 -4.45
CA GLU A 71 12.68 8.79 -5.80
C GLU A 71 11.48 7.84 -5.94
N LEU A 72 10.72 7.61 -4.87
CA LEU A 72 9.64 6.61 -4.85
C LEU A 72 8.69 6.75 -6.05
N LEU A 73 8.10 7.93 -6.24
CA LEU A 73 7.11 8.14 -7.30
C LEU A 73 7.73 8.02 -8.69
N GLU A 74 8.96 8.51 -8.89
CA GLU A 74 9.67 8.39 -10.17
C GLU A 74 9.89 6.91 -10.52
N LYS A 75 10.36 6.09 -9.58
CA LYS A 75 10.59 4.66 -9.77
C LYS A 75 9.28 3.92 -10.06
N MET A 76 8.25 4.14 -9.25
CA MET A 76 6.95 3.47 -9.44
C MET A 76 6.32 3.82 -10.79
N MET A 77 6.37 5.09 -11.18
CA MET A 77 5.83 5.54 -12.48
C MET A 77 6.59 4.92 -13.65
N ALA A 78 7.93 4.91 -13.59
CA ALA A 78 8.77 4.30 -14.63
C ALA A 78 8.44 2.81 -14.80
N THR A 79 8.39 2.06 -13.70
CA THR A 79 8.06 0.62 -13.71
C THR A 79 6.64 0.37 -14.24
N LEU A 80 5.65 1.11 -13.75
CA LEU A 80 4.25 0.92 -14.14
C LEU A 80 4.06 1.20 -15.63
N GLN A 81 4.69 2.25 -16.18
CA GLN A 81 4.60 2.61 -17.58
C GLN A 81 5.39 1.67 -18.49
N GLU A 82 6.62 1.30 -18.13
CA GLU A 82 7.47 0.40 -18.93
C GLU A 82 6.83 -0.97 -19.10
N LYS A 83 6.20 -1.48 -18.06
CA LYS A 83 5.58 -2.82 -18.04
C LYS A 83 4.07 -2.82 -18.30
N ASP A 84 3.50 -1.64 -18.54
CA ASP A 84 2.06 -1.43 -18.76
C ASP A 84 1.19 -2.08 -17.66
N LEU A 85 1.54 -1.81 -16.41
CA LEU A 85 0.82 -2.35 -15.26
C LEU A 85 -0.35 -1.44 -14.87
N ASP A 86 -1.40 -2.02 -14.26
CA ASP A 86 -2.53 -1.27 -13.73
C ASP A 86 -2.34 -0.89 -12.27
N ILE A 87 -1.79 -1.80 -11.47
CA ILE A 87 -1.57 -1.64 -10.03
C ILE A 87 -0.17 -2.13 -9.68
N LEU A 88 0.63 -1.29 -9.03
CA LEU A 88 1.98 -1.58 -8.56
C LEU A 88 2.11 -1.24 -7.07
N SER A 89 2.60 -2.20 -6.28
CA SER A 89 2.90 -2.01 -4.85
C SER A 89 4.40 -1.96 -4.60
N GLY A 90 4.84 -1.04 -3.76
CA GLY A 90 6.10 -1.20 -3.04
C GLY A 90 5.96 -2.23 -1.92
N ILE A 91 7.09 -2.71 -1.39
CA ILE A 91 7.12 -3.74 -0.35
C ILE A 91 7.42 -3.11 1.01
N TYR A 92 6.60 -3.48 1.99
CA TYR A 92 6.78 -3.10 3.38
C TYR A 92 6.30 -4.23 4.30
N TYR A 93 6.66 -4.15 5.58
CA TYR A 93 6.46 -5.23 6.53
C TYR A 93 5.49 -4.84 7.65
N ARG A 94 4.80 -5.82 8.21
CA ARG A 94 3.91 -5.62 9.36
C ARG A 94 4.68 -5.07 10.55
N ARG A 95 4.07 -4.15 11.31
CA ARG A 95 4.66 -3.57 12.53
C ARG A 95 4.65 -4.50 13.73
N ARG A 96 4.05 -5.69 13.61
CA ARG A 96 3.90 -6.69 14.68
C ARG A 96 4.44 -8.02 14.20
N HIS A 97 4.97 -8.80 15.16
CA HIS A 97 5.39 -10.17 14.90
C HIS A 97 4.27 -10.96 14.16
N PRO A 98 4.60 -11.72 13.11
CA PRO A 98 5.93 -12.15 12.67
C PRO A 98 6.68 -11.19 11.73
N PHE A 99 6.31 -9.92 11.60
CA PHE A 99 6.94 -8.92 10.72
C PHE A 99 7.02 -9.36 9.25
N SER A 100 6.04 -10.14 8.80
CA SER A 100 5.98 -10.62 7.42
C SER A 100 5.68 -9.48 6.43
N PRO A 101 6.08 -9.61 5.15
CA PRO A 101 5.68 -8.67 4.12
C PRO A 101 4.15 -8.63 4.00
N VAL A 102 3.62 -7.46 3.63
CA VAL A 102 2.16 -7.27 3.50
C VAL A 102 1.74 -7.59 2.06
N LEU A 103 1.99 -8.83 1.66
CA LEU A 103 1.71 -9.37 0.33
C LEU A 103 0.98 -10.71 0.46
N MET A 104 -0.06 -10.91 -0.34
CA MET A 104 -0.83 -12.14 -0.40
C MET A 104 -0.59 -12.86 -1.73
N LYS A 105 -0.10 -14.09 -1.63
CA LYS A 105 0.12 -14.99 -2.76
C LYS A 105 -1.20 -15.52 -3.33
N LYS A 106 -2.18 -15.71 -2.43
CA LYS A 106 -3.54 -16.11 -2.78
C LYS A 106 -4.54 -15.28 -1.99
N LEU A 107 -5.65 -14.94 -2.64
CA LEU A 107 -6.78 -14.27 -2.03
C LEU A 107 -8.07 -14.72 -2.71
N SER A 108 -8.98 -15.29 -1.95
CA SER A 108 -10.34 -15.60 -2.41
C SER A 108 -11.36 -15.16 -1.37
N ILE A 109 -12.50 -14.68 -1.85
CA ILE A 109 -13.67 -14.37 -1.03
C ILE A 109 -14.84 -15.16 -1.60
N SER A 110 -15.40 -16.05 -0.80
CA SER A 110 -16.54 -16.88 -1.18
C SER A 110 -17.85 -16.09 -1.16
N GLU A 111 -18.91 -16.66 -1.75
CA GLU A 111 -20.26 -16.07 -1.73
C GLU A 111 -20.80 -15.82 -0.31
N ASN A 112 -20.34 -16.59 0.68
CA ASN A 112 -20.69 -16.39 2.08
C ASN A 112 -19.77 -15.38 2.80
N ASN A 113 -19.02 -14.56 2.05
CA ASN A 113 -18.05 -13.59 2.56
C ASN A 113 -16.95 -14.21 3.45
N PHE A 114 -16.62 -15.47 3.24
CA PHE A 114 -15.48 -16.12 3.88
C PHE A 114 -14.23 -15.84 3.06
N CYS A 115 -13.17 -15.32 3.72
CA CYS A 115 -11.91 -14.98 3.10
C CYS A 115 -10.86 -16.05 3.39
N GLU A 116 -10.24 -16.56 2.34
CA GLU A 116 -9.04 -17.38 2.41
C GLU A 116 -7.88 -16.61 1.77
N TYR A 117 -6.76 -16.54 2.44
CA TYR A 117 -5.55 -15.93 1.89
C TYR A 117 -4.29 -16.66 2.36
N GLU A 118 -3.27 -16.61 1.50
CA GLU A 118 -1.93 -17.12 1.78
C GLU A 118 -0.94 -15.96 1.69
N ASN A 119 -0.21 -15.67 2.78
CA ASN A 119 0.82 -14.64 2.78
C ASN A 119 2.09 -15.15 2.07
N TYR A 120 2.83 -14.23 1.44
CA TYR A 120 4.22 -14.48 1.13
C TYR A 120 5.04 -14.49 2.43
N ASN A 121 5.85 -15.56 2.62
CA ASN A 121 6.90 -15.62 3.64
C ASN A 121 8.27 -15.29 3.03
N ALA A 122 8.45 -15.64 1.76
CA ALA A 122 9.54 -15.26 0.90
C ALA A 122 8.97 -14.93 -0.48
N TYR A 123 9.52 -13.96 -1.16
CA TYR A 123 9.08 -13.47 -2.48
C TYR A 123 10.29 -13.37 -3.43
N PRO A 124 10.09 -13.31 -4.77
CA PRO A 124 11.16 -13.02 -5.72
C PRO A 124 11.83 -11.69 -5.41
N GLU A 125 13.17 -11.65 -5.29
CA GLU A 125 13.90 -10.43 -4.92
C GLU A 125 14.41 -9.65 -6.13
N ASP A 126 14.51 -10.30 -7.30
CA ASP A 126 15.18 -9.76 -8.48
C ASP A 126 14.20 -9.38 -9.62
N GLU A 127 12.92 -9.64 -9.46
CA GLU A 127 11.91 -9.38 -10.50
C GLU A 127 10.58 -8.93 -9.93
N ILE A 128 9.85 -8.12 -10.70
CA ILE A 128 8.47 -7.73 -10.41
C ILE A 128 7.58 -8.96 -10.57
N PHE A 129 6.70 -9.21 -9.63
CA PHE A 129 5.87 -10.40 -9.61
C PHE A 129 4.40 -10.09 -9.30
N GLU A 130 3.51 -10.93 -9.85
CA GLU A 130 2.07 -10.83 -9.64
C GLU A 130 1.71 -11.32 -8.22
N VAL A 131 0.80 -10.61 -7.58
CA VAL A 131 0.24 -10.94 -6.25
C VAL A 131 -1.28 -10.85 -6.29
N GLU A 132 -1.96 -11.55 -5.40
CA GLU A 132 -3.42 -11.50 -5.35
C GLU A 132 -3.97 -10.50 -4.33
N GLY A 133 -3.13 -10.04 -3.41
CA GLY A 133 -3.50 -9.03 -2.41
C GLY A 133 -2.28 -8.30 -1.86
N ILE A 134 -2.52 -7.06 -1.49
CA ILE A 134 -1.53 -6.13 -0.91
C ILE A 134 -2.19 -5.33 0.20
N GLY A 135 -1.37 -4.74 1.08
CA GLY A 135 -1.82 -3.60 1.88
C GLY A 135 -1.65 -2.28 1.12
N PHE A 136 -2.31 -1.24 1.57
CA PHE A 136 -2.33 0.06 0.89
C PHE A 136 -1.33 1.07 1.45
N GLY A 137 -0.26 0.59 2.10
CA GLY A 137 0.81 1.46 2.60
C GLY A 137 1.58 2.20 1.51
N CYS A 138 1.73 1.57 0.32
CA CYS A 138 2.33 2.19 -0.86
C CYS A 138 1.85 1.49 -2.13
N VAL A 139 0.91 2.10 -2.84
CA VAL A 139 0.33 1.54 -4.07
C VAL A 139 0.16 2.64 -5.10
N LEU A 140 0.72 2.44 -6.30
CA LEU A 140 0.46 3.28 -7.47
C LEU A 140 -0.47 2.54 -8.42
N MET A 141 -1.50 3.23 -8.92
CA MET A 141 -2.44 2.64 -9.87
C MET A 141 -2.91 3.64 -10.93
N LYS A 142 -3.34 3.13 -12.08
CA LYS A 142 -4.12 3.89 -13.06
C LYS A 142 -5.51 4.19 -12.49
N SER A 143 -6.05 5.36 -12.74
CA SER A 143 -7.40 5.73 -12.27
C SER A 143 -8.51 4.91 -12.92
N ASP A 144 -8.27 4.32 -14.09
CA ASP A 144 -9.20 3.39 -14.76
C ASP A 144 -9.60 2.24 -13.85
N VAL A 145 -8.68 1.75 -13.01
CA VAL A 145 -8.97 0.73 -11.98
C VAL A 145 -10.11 1.16 -11.06
N LEU A 146 -10.07 2.43 -10.62
CA LEU A 146 -11.13 2.97 -9.75
C LEU A 146 -12.45 3.08 -10.49
N MET A 147 -12.43 3.48 -11.76
CA MET A 147 -13.64 3.62 -12.58
C MET A 147 -14.30 2.26 -12.83
N ASP A 148 -13.52 1.23 -13.16
CA ASP A 148 -14.03 -0.12 -13.42
C ASP A 148 -14.60 -0.78 -12.15
N ILE A 149 -13.91 -0.63 -11.02
CA ILE A 149 -14.42 -1.11 -9.72
C ILE A 149 -15.74 -0.39 -9.38
N LYS A 150 -15.80 0.93 -9.54
CA LYS A 150 -17.01 1.71 -9.27
C LYS A 150 -18.20 1.27 -10.13
N ALA A 151 -17.95 1.03 -11.41
CA ALA A 151 -18.97 0.57 -12.35
C ALA A 151 -19.53 -0.80 -11.97
N ALA A 152 -18.68 -1.71 -11.46
CA ALA A 152 -19.08 -3.07 -11.10
C ALA A 152 -19.69 -3.21 -9.70
N TYR A 153 -19.22 -2.43 -8.71
CA TYR A 153 -19.55 -2.63 -7.28
C TYR A 153 -20.18 -1.43 -6.61
N ASP A 154 -20.23 -0.26 -7.26
CA ASP A 154 -20.65 1.04 -6.69
C ASP A 154 -19.84 1.46 -5.44
N ASP A 155 -18.71 0.83 -5.18
CA ASP A 155 -17.87 1.00 -4.00
C ASP A 155 -16.44 0.53 -4.27
N TRP A 156 -15.45 1.03 -3.52
CA TRP A 156 -14.04 0.65 -3.68
C TRP A 156 -13.51 -0.15 -2.50
N PHE A 157 -13.54 0.44 -1.31
CA PHE A 157 -12.82 -0.03 -0.12
C PHE A 157 -13.71 -0.56 1.01
N SER A 158 -15.04 -0.48 0.92
CA SER A 158 -15.86 -1.02 2.00
C SER A 158 -15.60 -2.50 2.21
N PRO A 159 -15.43 -2.94 3.46
CA PRO A 159 -15.14 -4.32 3.80
C PRO A 159 -16.19 -5.30 3.28
N ILE A 160 -15.76 -6.39 2.67
CA ILE A 160 -16.64 -7.49 2.26
C ILE A 160 -16.75 -8.45 3.46
N GLY A 161 -17.87 -8.38 4.16
CA GLY A 161 -18.07 -9.16 5.38
C GLY A 161 -17.08 -8.78 6.48
N ARG A 162 -16.13 -9.67 6.79
CA ARG A 162 -15.07 -9.45 7.79
C ARG A 162 -13.67 -9.26 7.19
N VAL A 163 -13.61 -9.09 5.87
CA VAL A 163 -12.35 -8.87 5.14
C VAL A 163 -11.96 -7.40 5.26
N GLY A 164 -10.68 -7.12 5.56
CA GLY A 164 -10.17 -5.75 5.61
C GLY A 164 -10.35 -5.01 4.28
N GLU A 165 -10.34 -3.69 4.33
CA GLU A 165 -10.63 -2.82 3.19
C GLU A 165 -9.63 -3.00 2.04
N ASP A 166 -8.36 -3.19 2.35
CA ASP A 166 -7.27 -3.39 1.40
C ASP A 166 -7.47 -4.69 0.59
N LEU A 167 -7.76 -5.81 1.27
CA LEU A 167 -8.03 -7.08 0.59
C LEU A 167 -9.38 -7.08 -0.13
N SER A 168 -10.37 -6.35 0.39
CA SER A 168 -11.66 -6.17 -0.29
C SER A 168 -11.50 -5.40 -1.60
N PHE A 169 -10.65 -4.36 -1.62
CA PHE A 169 -10.27 -3.67 -2.84
C PHE A 169 -9.52 -4.59 -3.81
N CYS A 170 -8.49 -5.29 -3.35
CA CYS A 170 -7.71 -6.21 -4.19
C CYS A 170 -8.59 -7.26 -4.86
N TRP A 171 -9.54 -7.81 -4.11
CA TRP A 171 -10.49 -8.76 -4.65
C TRP A 171 -11.36 -8.13 -5.75
N ARG A 172 -11.96 -6.93 -5.51
CA ARG A 172 -12.76 -6.21 -6.51
C ARG A 172 -11.97 -5.89 -7.77
N ALA A 173 -10.73 -5.38 -7.62
CA ALA A 173 -9.86 -5.08 -8.74
C ALA A 173 -9.60 -6.31 -9.62
N ARG A 174 -9.33 -7.45 -9.00
CA ARG A 174 -9.13 -8.72 -9.74
C ARG A 174 -10.40 -9.22 -10.41
N GLN A 175 -11.58 -9.05 -9.79
CA GLN A 175 -12.86 -9.42 -10.42
C GLN A 175 -13.20 -8.52 -11.61
N THR A 176 -12.67 -7.29 -11.67
CA THR A 176 -12.80 -6.39 -12.83
C THR A 176 -11.67 -6.57 -13.86
N GLY A 177 -10.83 -7.60 -13.68
CA GLY A 177 -9.81 -8.01 -14.68
C GLY A 177 -8.44 -7.38 -14.46
N HIS A 178 -8.25 -6.54 -13.44
CA HIS A 178 -6.96 -5.92 -13.15
C HIS A 178 -6.02 -6.87 -12.42
N LYS A 179 -4.73 -6.76 -12.74
CA LYS A 179 -3.67 -7.49 -12.09
C LYS A 179 -2.90 -6.60 -11.13
N ILE A 180 -2.44 -7.18 -10.04
CA ILE A 180 -1.69 -6.50 -9.00
C ILE A 180 -0.26 -7.03 -9.02
N PHE A 181 0.71 -6.12 -9.02
CA PHE A 181 2.13 -6.46 -9.01
C PHE A 181 2.85 -5.84 -7.82
N ALA A 182 3.90 -6.50 -7.36
CA ALA A 182 4.81 -5.99 -6.35
C ALA A 182 6.22 -5.84 -6.94
N ASP A 183 6.88 -4.71 -6.64
CA ASP A 183 8.25 -4.43 -7.07
C ASP A 183 9.21 -4.57 -5.87
N PRO A 184 10.07 -5.60 -5.84
CA PRO A 184 10.99 -5.82 -4.73
C PRO A 184 12.10 -4.78 -4.65
N SER A 185 12.36 -4.02 -5.70
CA SER A 185 13.32 -2.92 -5.69
C SER A 185 12.81 -1.68 -4.91
N ILE A 186 11.51 -1.63 -4.64
CA ILE A 186 10.85 -0.52 -3.93
C ILE A 186 10.53 -0.98 -2.51
N GLN A 187 11.41 -0.66 -1.57
CA GLN A 187 11.29 -1.01 -0.16
C GLN A 187 10.92 0.20 0.68
N LEU A 188 9.94 0.04 1.58
CA LEU A 188 9.51 1.12 2.47
C LEU A 188 9.66 0.73 3.94
N GLY A 189 9.95 1.73 4.77
CA GLY A 189 9.84 1.62 6.21
C GLY A 189 8.39 1.79 6.67
N HIS A 190 7.98 1.05 7.70
CA HIS A 190 6.67 1.14 8.31
C HIS A 190 6.81 1.58 9.76
N CYS A 191 6.40 2.81 10.07
CA CYS A 191 6.55 3.39 11.41
C CYS A 191 5.67 2.66 12.40
N GLY A 192 6.27 2.21 13.48
CA GLY A 192 5.58 1.52 14.57
C GLY A 192 6.04 2.03 15.92
N GLN A 193 5.17 2.00 16.91
CA GLN A 193 5.56 2.22 18.29
C GLN A 193 6.09 0.93 18.90
N GLN A 194 7.21 1.00 19.61
CA GLN A 194 7.82 -0.13 20.29
C GLN A 194 8.10 0.23 21.73
N ILE A 195 7.70 -0.64 22.65
CA ILE A 195 8.03 -0.49 24.06
C ILE A 195 9.44 -1.07 24.27
N ILE A 196 10.40 -0.23 24.63
CA ILE A 196 11.77 -0.65 24.87
C ILE A 196 11.88 -1.03 26.36
N THR A 197 12.05 -2.33 26.60
CA THR A 197 12.25 -2.92 27.94
C THR A 197 13.68 -3.39 28.12
N LYS A 198 14.01 -3.83 29.32
CA LYS A 198 15.32 -4.47 29.61
C LYS A 198 15.51 -5.72 28.76
N GLU A 199 14.48 -6.55 28.64
CA GLU A 199 14.49 -7.78 27.84
C GLU A 199 14.74 -7.49 26.36
N PHE A 200 14.12 -6.40 25.84
CA PHE A 200 14.37 -5.96 24.46
C PHE A 200 15.86 -5.58 24.24
N TYR A 201 16.42 -4.80 25.17
CA TYR A 201 17.83 -4.44 25.11
C TYR A 201 18.77 -5.66 25.19
N GLU A 202 18.48 -6.61 26.09
CA GLU A 202 19.27 -7.82 26.24
C GLU A 202 19.22 -8.71 24.98
N ALA A 203 18.04 -8.86 24.36
CA ALA A 203 17.87 -9.56 23.08
C ALA A 203 18.66 -8.89 21.95
N PHE A 204 18.60 -7.57 21.84
CA PHE A 204 19.38 -6.80 20.86
C PHE A 204 20.90 -6.99 21.04
N MET A 205 21.37 -6.95 22.28
CA MET A 205 22.80 -7.13 22.59
C MET A 205 23.29 -8.55 22.29
N LYS A 206 22.43 -9.55 22.45
CA LYS A 206 22.74 -10.96 22.07
C LYS A 206 22.89 -11.09 20.55
N GLN A 207 21.92 -10.57 19.79
CA GLN A 207 21.96 -10.59 18.31
C GLN A 207 23.20 -9.85 17.77
N LYS A 208 23.56 -8.70 18.34
CA LYS A 208 24.74 -7.94 17.95
C LYS A 208 26.04 -8.73 18.14
N LYS A 209 26.15 -9.51 19.22
CA LYS A 209 27.33 -10.38 19.48
C LYS A 209 27.41 -11.55 18.51
N GLU A 210 26.27 -12.11 18.09
CA GLU A 210 26.19 -13.21 17.12
C GLU A 210 26.61 -12.74 15.72
N ASN A 211 26.18 -11.53 15.31
CA ASN A 211 26.50 -10.95 14.00
C ASN A 211 27.95 -10.36 13.93
N SER A 212 28.67 -10.32 15.04
CA SER A 212 30.07 -9.81 15.10
C SER A 212 31.12 -10.93 15.13
N LYS A 213 30.68 -12.19 14.98
CA LYS A 213 31.53 -13.39 14.83
C LYS A 213 31.55 -13.86 13.38
#